data_4267c62e194c6df527568f291c303357
#
_entry.id   4267c62e194c6df527568f291c303357
#
_cell.length_a   1.000
_cell.length_b   1.000
_cell.length_c   1.000
_cell.angle_alpha   90.00
_cell.angle_beta   90.00
_cell.angle_gamma   90.00
#
_symmetry.space_group_name_H-M   'P 1'
#
loop_
_entity.id
_entity.type
_entity.pdbx_description
1 polymer ?
#
loop_
_entity_poly.entity_id
_entity_poly.type
_entity_poly.pdbx_seq_one_letter_code
_entity_poly.pdbx_strand_id
1 'polypeptide(L)'
;MFACVWCMGSGYAEKDGRDYRKEFSNWWKDKWKICKFPAKGTVFDYYIDYEANKPEEWIKMQTKDITDSLDTSKPIQNFTIPTTDTISTQYLMKKFITANISPMLVGNAGCGKTQIIKGLLNDMTSTGDDYLQQIINFNYYTDSTLLQQQLESQLEKKAGKTYAPLGKYKLLQFIDDLNMP
;
A
#
# COMPACT_ATOMS: atom_id res chain seq x y z
N MET A 1 4.09 19.09 4.53
CA MET A 1 5.41 18.53 4.96
C MET A 1 5.49 17.02 4.82
N PHE A 2 4.60 16.23 5.41
CA PHE A 2 4.61 14.75 5.28
C PHE A 2 4.65 14.29 3.82
N ALA A 3 3.73 14.78 2.99
CA ALA A 3 3.71 14.47 1.55
C ALA A 3 5.02 14.85 0.85
N CYS A 4 5.62 16.00 1.18
CA CYS A 4 6.90 16.40 0.58
C CYS A 4 8.04 15.43 0.95
N VAL A 5 8.11 14.98 2.21
CA VAL A 5 9.10 13.99 2.66
C VAL A 5 8.99 12.72 1.83
N TRP A 6 7.77 12.20 1.69
CA TRP A 6 7.54 10.95 0.96
C TRP A 6 7.69 11.10 -0.55
N CYS A 7 7.18 12.19 -1.16
CA CYS A 7 7.32 12.41 -2.60
C CYS A 7 8.77 12.66 -3.04
N MET A 8 9.54 13.39 -2.23
CA MET A 8 10.93 13.75 -2.60
C MET A 8 11.94 12.72 -2.12
N GLY A 9 11.71 12.09 -0.97
CA GLY A 9 12.72 11.30 -0.28
C GLY A 9 12.53 9.78 -0.37
N SER A 10 11.33 9.28 -0.68
CA SER A 10 11.07 7.82 -0.71
C SER A 10 11.86 7.07 -1.79
N GLY A 11 12.19 7.74 -2.90
CA GLY A 11 12.96 7.15 -4.00
C GLY A 11 14.46 7.04 -3.75
N TYR A 12 14.98 7.62 -2.67
CA TYR A 12 16.39 7.46 -2.32
C TYR A 12 16.68 6.05 -1.81
N ALA A 13 17.77 5.48 -2.27
CA ALA A 13 18.26 4.15 -1.89
C ALA A 13 19.72 4.22 -1.46
N GLU A 14 20.21 3.14 -0.87
CA GLU A 14 21.63 2.96 -0.63
C GLU A 14 22.35 2.68 -1.96
N LYS A 15 23.45 3.39 -2.20
CA LYS A 15 24.31 3.20 -3.36
C LYS A 15 25.75 3.48 -2.96
N ASP A 16 26.67 2.62 -3.39
CA ASP A 16 28.12 2.75 -3.18
C ASP A 16 28.49 2.94 -1.69
N GLY A 17 27.76 2.26 -0.78
CA GLY A 17 27.98 2.34 0.67
C GLY A 17 27.45 3.63 1.32
N ARG A 18 26.71 4.46 0.58
CA ARG A 18 26.06 5.67 1.09
C ARG A 18 24.56 5.48 1.13
N ASP A 19 23.97 5.72 2.29
CA ASP A 19 22.52 5.73 2.52
C ASP A 19 21.94 7.14 2.28
N TYR A 20 21.57 7.41 1.04
CA TYR A 20 21.02 8.71 0.64
C TYR A 20 19.66 9.01 1.31
N ARG A 21 18.91 7.99 1.68
CA ARG A 21 17.65 8.15 2.41
C ARG A 21 17.89 8.71 3.80
N LYS A 22 18.91 8.22 4.48
CA LYS A 22 19.35 8.72 5.80
C LYS A 22 19.95 10.12 5.71
N GLU A 23 20.76 10.39 4.68
CA GLU A 23 21.32 11.73 4.44
C GLU A 23 20.20 12.77 4.19
N PHE A 24 19.20 12.42 3.36
CA PHE A 24 18.02 13.26 3.15
C PHE A 24 17.26 13.50 4.45
N SER A 25 17.08 12.46 5.27
CA SER A 25 16.41 12.58 6.56
C SER A 25 17.13 13.55 7.50
N ASN A 26 18.46 13.47 7.59
CA ASN A 26 19.25 14.35 8.43
C ASN A 26 19.19 15.81 7.92
N TRP A 27 19.31 15.99 6.59
CA TRP A 27 19.17 17.31 5.97
C TRP A 27 17.78 17.89 6.24
N TRP A 28 16.70 17.09 6.14
CA TRP A 28 15.35 17.54 6.42
C TRP A 28 15.18 17.97 7.87
N LYS A 29 15.64 17.18 8.81
CA LYS A 29 15.58 17.50 10.26
C LYS A 29 16.36 18.78 10.61
N ASP A 30 17.45 19.04 9.92
CA ASP A 30 18.27 20.26 10.14
C ASP A 30 17.60 21.50 9.55
N LYS A 31 17.09 21.43 8.33
CA LYS A 31 16.56 22.60 7.60
C LYS A 31 15.13 22.95 7.93
N TRP A 32 14.29 21.94 8.20
CA TRP A 32 12.84 22.14 8.38
C TRP A 32 12.41 21.92 9.83
N LYS A 33 12.47 23.01 10.63
CA LYS A 33 12.18 22.99 12.07
C LYS A 33 10.70 23.21 12.42
N ILE A 34 9.83 23.41 11.45
CA ILE A 34 8.39 23.65 11.69
C ILE A 34 7.71 22.39 12.26
N CYS A 35 8.09 21.20 11.77
CA CYS A 35 7.68 19.92 12.35
C CYS A 35 8.91 19.25 12.94
N LYS A 36 8.97 19.15 14.26
CA LYS A 36 10.09 18.55 14.97
C LYS A 36 9.94 17.03 14.98
N PHE A 37 10.65 16.37 14.09
CA PHE A 37 10.79 14.91 14.17
C PHE A 37 11.70 14.50 15.34
N PRO A 38 11.45 13.35 15.99
CA PRO A 38 12.34 12.82 17.01
C PRO A 38 13.76 12.60 16.47
N ALA A 39 14.75 12.67 17.36
CA ALA A 39 16.15 12.45 16.98
C ALA A 39 16.40 11.00 16.53
N LYS A 40 15.68 10.02 17.13
CA LYS A 40 15.75 8.60 16.80
C LYS A 40 15.19 8.34 15.41
N GLY A 41 15.81 7.45 14.65
CA GLY A 41 15.34 7.02 13.34
C GLY A 41 15.40 8.09 12.25
N THR A 42 14.75 7.83 11.15
CA THR A 42 14.61 8.70 9.98
C THR A 42 13.26 9.40 9.96
N VAL A 43 13.07 10.39 9.09
CA VAL A 43 11.75 11.04 8.90
C VAL A 43 10.71 10.09 8.31
N PHE A 44 11.14 8.96 7.73
CA PHE A 44 10.26 7.95 7.14
C PHE A 44 9.71 6.95 8.17
N ASP A 45 10.27 6.92 9.37
CA ASP A 45 9.81 6.05 10.47
C ASP A 45 8.59 6.60 11.19
N TYR A 46 8.13 7.78 10.78
CA TYR A 46 7.03 8.50 11.41
C TYR A 46 5.92 8.85 10.43
N TYR A 47 4.70 8.82 10.92
CA TYR A 47 3.55 9.48 10.27
C TYR A 47 3.15 10.73 11.06
N ILE A 48 2.31 11.55 10.46
CA ILE A 48 1.74 12.70 11.18
C ILE A 48 0.36 12.31 11.69
N ASP A 49 0.23 12.28 12.99
CA ASP A 49 -1.07 12.16 13.63
C ASP A 49 -1.77 13.53 13.52
N TYR A 50 -2.88 13.55 12.78
CA TYR A 50 -3.63 14.77 12.51
C TYR A 50 -4.38 15.29 13.73
N GLU A 51 -4.77 14.43 14.67
CA GLU A 51 -5.46 14.83 15.91
C GLU A 51 -4.47 15.43 16.90
N ALA A 52 -3.35 14.76 17.12
CA ALA A 52 -2.30 15.25 18.01
C ALA A 52 -1.36 16.28 17.34
N ASN A 53 -1.45 16.45 16.03
CA ASN A 53 -0.61 17.35 15.20
C ASN A 53 0.90 17.18 15.46
N LYS A 54 1.33 15.93 15.58
CA LYS A 54 2.74 15.56 15.87
C LYS A 54 3.16 14.30 15.10
N PRO A 55 4.48 14.12 14.87
CA PRO A 55 5.00 12.88 14.30
C PRO A 55 4.94 11.74 15.34
N GLU A 56 4.37 10.61 14.93
CA GLU A 56 4.31 9.38 15.70
C GLU A 56 4.92 8.21 14.92
N GLU A 57 5.50 7.23 15.62
CA GLU A 57 6.08 6.04 14.98
C GLU A 57 5.01 5.19 14.32
N TRP A 58 5.27 4.69 13.10
CA TRP A 58 4.32 3.84 12.35
C TRP A 58 3.82 2.63 13.13
N ILE A 59 4.70 2.04 13.95
CA ILE A 59 4.35 0.85 14.74
C ILE A 59 3.19 1.12 15.71
N LYS A 60 3.01 2.36 16.17
CA LYS A 60 1.91 2.74 17.05
C LYS A 60 0.56 2.81 16.34
N MET A 61 0.55 2.88 15.01
CA MET A 61 -0.68 2.81 14.22
C MET A 61 -1.32 1.42 14.29
N GLN A 62 -0.54 0.40 14.65
CA GLN A 62 -1.03 -0.94 14.85
C GLN A 62 -1.74 -1.02 16.21
N THR A 63 -3.06 -1.12 16.17
CA THR A 63 -3.91 -1.19 17.38
C THR A 63 -4.12 -2.61 17.91
N LYS A 64 -3.78 -3.64 17.14
CA LYS A 64 -3.93 -5.04 17.52
C LYS A 64 -2.59 -5.67 17.80
N ASP A 65 -2.48 -6.38 18.90
CA ASP A 65 -1.31 -7.23 19.14
C ASP A 65 -1.14 -8.26 18.04
N ILE A 66 0.11 -8.49 17.63
CA ILE A 66 0.43 -9.45 16.57
C ILE A 66 -0.12 -10.83 16.91
N THR A 67 -0.08 -11.19 18.19
CA THR A 67 -0.61 -12.46 18.72
C THR A 67 -2.12 -12.60 18.55
N ASP A 68 -2.88 -11.52 18.72
CA ASP A 68 -4.35 -11.52 18.56
C ASP A 68 -4.79 -11.58 17.09
N SER A 69 -3.93 -11.14 16.17
CA SER A 69 -4.17 -11.19 14.73
C SER A 69 -3.74 -12.50 14.09
N LEU A 70 -2.97 -13.35 14.80
CA LEU A 70 -2.56 -14.67 14.34
C LEU A 70 -3.69 -15.68 14.53
N ASP A 71 -4.58 -15.73 13.54
CA ASP A 71 -5.56 -16.80 13.43
C ASP A 71 -4.85 -18.10 13.02
N THR A 72 -4.52 -18.95 14.00
CA THR A 72 -3.79 -20.22 13.79
C THR A 72 -4.50 -21.20 12.86
N SER A 73 -5.76 -20.94 12.52
CA SER A 73 -6.52 -21.74 11.56
C SER A 73 -6.15 -21.42 10.09
N LYS A 74 -5.50 -20.30 9.83
CA LYS A 74 -5.11 -19.87 8.48
C LYS A 74 -3.67 -20.26 8.15
N PRO A 75 -3.38 -20.59 6.87
CA PRO A 75 -2.00 -20.86 6.44
C PRO A 75 -1.08 -19.64 6.70
N ILE A 76 0.14 -19.89 7.13
CA ILE A 76 1.16 -18.85 7.44
C ILE A 76 1.35 -17.90 6.23
N GLN A 77 1.18 -18.38 5.01
CA GLN A 77 1.30 -17.61 3.78
C GLN A 77 0.30 -16.44 3.67
N ASN A 78 -0.79 -16.48 4.42
CA ASN A 78 -1.84 -15.45 4.41
C ASN A 78 -1.60 -14.34 5.45
N PHE A 79 -0.53 -14.46 6.25
CA PHE A 79 -0.19 -13.45 7.25
C PHE A 79 0.79 -12.44 6.71
N THR A 80 0.46 -11.17 6.91
CA THR A 80 1.40 -10.07 6.68
C THR A 80 1.90 -9.60 8.03
N ILE A 81 3.20 -9.75 8.28
CA ILE A 81 3.80 -9.24 9.52
C ILE A 81 3.88 -7.72 9.42
N PRO A 82 3.29 -6.99 10.37
CA PRO A 82 3.31 -5.54 10.36
C PRO A 82 4.70 -5.04 10.78
N THR A 83 5.46 -4.59 9.81
CA THR A 83 6.71 -3.85 10.00
C THR A 83 6.47 -2.37 9.70
N THR A 84 7.39 -1.50 10.09
CA THR A 84 7.33 -0.07 9.74
C THR A 84 7.10 0.14 8.24
N ASP A 85 7.80 -0.63 7.39
CA ASP A 85 7.69 -0.51 5.93
C ASP A 85 6.35 -1.03 5.40
N THR A 86 5.83 -2.14 5.93
CA THR A 86 4.52 -2.67 5.50
C THR A 86 3.39 -1.74 5.91
N ILE A 87 3.40 -1.22 7.15
CA ILE A 87 2.37 -0.31 7.66
C ILE A 87 2.38 1.00 6.87
N SER A 88 3.55 1.61 6.66
CA SER A 88 3.66 2.86 5.92
C SER A 88 3.22 2.72 4.46
N THR A 89 3.63 1.62 3.80
CA THR A 89 3.23 1.33 2.42
C THR A 89 1.72 1.13 2.30
N GLN A 90 1.12 0.31 3.17
CA GLN A 90 -0.33 0.09 3.17
C GLN A 90 -1.12 1.37 3.46
N TYR A 91 -0.65 2.20 4.40
CA TYR A 91 -1.27 3.49 4.69
C TYR A 91 -1.28 4.40 3.47
N LEU A 92 -0.14 4.57 2.79
CA LEU A 92 -0.05 5.40 1.59
C LEU A 92 -0.93 4.86 0.47
N MET A 93 -0.90 3.54 0.22
CA MET A 93 -1.76 2.90 -0.77
C MET A 93 -3.24 3.12 -0.46
N LYS A 94 -3.67 2.92 0.80
CA LYS A 94 -5.05 3.17 1.22
C LYS A 94 -5.48 4.61 0.93
N LYS A 95 -4.59 5.59 1.17
CA LYS A 95 -4.86 7.01 0.85
C LYS A 95 -5.02 7.25 -0.65
N PHE A 96 -4.17 6.66 -1.49
CA PHE A 96 -4.30 6.75 -2.94
C PHE A 96 -5.60 6.12 -3.44
N ILE A 97 -5.92 4.91 -3.01
CA ILE A 97 -7.16 4.20 -3.38
C ILE A 97 -8.38 5.03 -3.00
N THR A 98 -8.41 5.58 -1.77
CA THR A 98 -9.51 6.44 -1.31
C THR A 98 -9.66 7.69 -2.15
N ALA A 99 -8.54 8.23 -2.67
CA ALA A 99 -8.53 9.37 -3.60
C ALA A 99 -8.80 8.96 -5.06
N ASN A 100 -9.16 7.70 -5.34
CA ASN A 100 -9.33 7.12 -6.68
C ASN A 100 -8.06 7.23 -7.55
N ILE A 101 -6.89 7.13 -6.95
CA ILE A 101 -5.59 7.09 -7.64
C ILE A 101 -5.07 5.66 -7.55
N SER A 102 -4.74 5.06 -8.69
CA SER A 102 -4.18 3.70 -8.76
C SER A 102 -2.68 3.72 -8.43
N PRO A 103 -2.25 3.14 -7.29
CA PRO A 103 -0.83 3.04 -6.97
C PRO A 103 -0.19 1.85 -7.70
N MET A 104 1.13 1.95 -7.96
CA MET A 104 1.94 0.87 -8.50
C MET A 104 3.14 0.63 -7.59
N LEU A 105 3.34 -0.62 -7.13
CA LEU A 105 4.53 -1.02 -6.40
C LEU A 105 5.58 -1.61 -7.36
N VAL A 106 6.76 -1.02 -7.35
CA VAL A 106 7.91 -1.48 -8.14
C VAL A 106 9.02 -1.92 -7.20
N GLY A 107 9.68 -3.03 -7.50
CA GLY A 107 10.78 -3.54 -6.69
C GLY A 107 11.17 -4.95 -7.10
N ASN A 108 12.27 -5.44 -6.54
CA ASN A 108 12.82 -6.77 -6.82
C ASN A 108 11.84 -7.90 -6.46
N ALA A 109 12.03 -9.07 -7.06
CA ALA A 109 11.31 -10.27 -6.68
C ALA A 109 11.57 -10.62 -5.20
N GLY A 110 10.55 -11.15 -4.52
CA GLY A 110 10.67 -11.60 -3.13
C GLY A 110 10.59 -10.50 -2.06
N CYS A 111 10.45 -9.21 -2.41
CA CYS A 111 10.35 -8.13 -1.41
C CYS A 111 8.93 -7.94 -0.81
N GLY A 112 8.02 -8.89 -1.01
CA GLY A 112 6.72 -8.92 -0.35
C GLY A 112 5.62 -8.04 -0.97
N LYS A 113 5.82 -7.45 -2.17
CA LYS A 113 4.84 -6.56 -2.82
C LYS A 113 3.42 -7.15 -2.87
N THR A 114 3.30 -8.35 -3.40
CA THR A 114 2.03 -9.05 -3.54
C THR A 114 1.36 -9.29 -2.19
N GLN A 115 2.13 -9.65 -1.16
CA GLN A 115 1.60 -9.88 0.19
C GLN A 115 1.10 -8.59 0.84
N ILE A 116 1.84 -7.49 0.68
CA ILE A 116 1.43 -6.18 1.20
C ILE A 116 0.10 -5.75 0.58
N ILE A 117 -0.04 -5.91 -0.75
CA ILE A 117 -1.27 -5.53 -1.47
C ILE A 117 -2.43 -6.45 -1.08
N LYS A 118 -2.24 -7.77 -1.06
CA LYS A 118 -3.28 -8.73 -0.63
C LYS A 118 -3.72 -8.47 0.80
N GLY A 119 -2.80 -8.19 1.71
CA GLY A 119 -3.12 -7.81 3.09
C GLY A 119 -4.00 -6.55 3.15
N LEU A 120 -3.64 -5.50 2.41
CA LEU A 120 -4.42 -4.27 2.33
C LEU A 120 -5.83 -4.51 1.75
N LEU A 121 -5.93 -5.26 0.64
CA LEU A 121 -7.22 -5.56 0.00
C LEU A 121 -8.12 -6.34 0.94
N ASN A 122 -7.59 -7.34 1.63
CA ASN A 122 -8.34 -8.10 2.62
C ASN A 122 -8.83 -7.22 3.78
N ASP A 123 -7.99 -6.29 4.26
CA ASP A 123 -8.37 -5.34 5.29
C ASP A 123 -9.50 -4.42 4.82
N MET A 124 -9.38 -3.85 3.62
CA MET A 124 -10.40 -2.95 3.05
C MET A 124 -11.73 -3.65 2.77
N THR A 125 -11.71 -4.93 2.39
CA THR A 125 -12.94 -5.69 2.13
C THR A 125 -13.58 -6.25 3.39
N SER A 126 -12.83 -6.49 4.47
CA SER A 126 -13.33 -7.04 5.73
C SER A 126 -13.85 -5.98 6.70
N THR A 127 -13.40 -4.74 6.59
CA THR A 127 -13.81 -3.62 7.49
C THR A 127 -15.21 -3.05 7.18
N GLY A 128 -15.95 -3.64 6.22
CA GLY A 128 -17.30 -3.18 5.86
C GLY A 128 -17.29 -1.94 4.93
N ASP A 129 -16.15 -1.54 4.46
CA ASP A 129 -16.03 -0.58 3.36
C ASP A 129 -16.67 -1.21 2.10
N ASP A 130 -17.39 -0.42 1.31
CA ASP A 130 -18.13 -0.88 0.12
C ASP A 130 -17.18 -1.26 -1.05
N TYR A 131 -16.21 -2.15 -0.78
CA TYR A 131 -15.23 -2.61 -1.75
C TYR A 131 -15.35 -4.11 -2.06
N LEU A 132 -15.23 -4.44 -3.34
CA LEU A 132 -14.98 -5.79 -3.84
C LEU A 132 -13.55 -5.87 -4.34
N GLN A 133 -12.91 -7.03 -4.22
CA GLN A 133 -11.57 -7.26 -4.73
C GLN A 133 -11.56 -8.27 -5.89
N GLN A 134 -10.70 -8.01 -6.85
CA GLN A 134 -10.38 -8.94 -7.93
C GLN A 134 -8.87 -8.96 -8.13
N ILE A 135 -8.30 -10.17 -8.18
CA ILE A 135 -6.86 -10.37 -8.42
C ILE A 135 -6.69 -10.93 -9.83
N ILE A 136 -5.87 -10.26 -10.63
CA ILE A 136 -5.54 -10.63 -12.00
C ILE A 136 -4.04 -10.89 -12.05
N ASN A 137 -3.65 -12.14 -12.30
CA ASN A 137 -2.25 -12.52 -12.43
C ASN A 137 -1.88 -12.57 -13.92
N PHE A 138 -0.92 -11.75 -14.33
CA PHE A 138 -0.40 -11.80 -15.69
C PHE A 138 0.54 -12.98 -15.86
N ASN A 139 0.47 -13.61 -17.02
CA ASN A 139 1.36 -14.67 -17.44
C ASN A 139 1.50 -14.66 -18.98
N TYR A 140 2.38 -15.50 -19.50
CA TYR A 140 2.67 -15.60 -20.93
C TYR A 140 1.42 -15.83 -21.82
N TYR A 141 0.36 -16.42 -21.29
CA TYR A 141 -0.89 -16.69 -22.04
C TYR A 141 -1.93 -15.58 -21.95
N THR A 142 -1.63 -14.50 -21.21
CA THR A 142 -2.57 -13.39 -21.03
C THR A 142 -2.58 -12.52 -22.28
N ASP A 143 -3.56 -12.74 -23.15
CA ASP A 143 -3.82 -11.88 -24.32
C ASP A 143 -4.85 -10.78 -23.99
N SER A 144 -5.09 -9.90 -24.94
CA SER A 144 -6.04 -8.77 -24.79
C SER A 144 -7.48 -9.25 -24.55
N THR A 145 -7.87 -10.36 -25.18
CA THR A 145 -9.23 -10.92 -25.06
C THR A 145 -9.45 -11.50 -23.67
N LEU A 146 -8.47 -12.28 -23.20
CA LEU A 146 -8.51 -12.89 -21.87
C LEU A 146 -8.51 -11.81 -20.78
N LEU A 147 -7.65 -10.79 -20.94
CA LEU A 147 -7.61 -9.66 -20.00
C LEU A 147 -8.94 -8.93 -19.96
N GLN A 148 -9.55 -8.63 -21.12
CA GLN A 148 -10.86 -7.99 -21.16
C GLN A 148 -11.91 -8.83 -20.44
N GLN A 149 -11.97 -10.13 -20.70
CA GLN A 149 -12.90 -11.04 -20.01
C GLN A 149 -12.70 -11.05 -18.49
N GLN A 150 -11.44 -11.05 -18.04
CA GLN A 150 -11.13 -10.99 -16.61
C GLN A 150 -11.59 -9.65 -16.00
N LEU A 151 -11.28 -8.53 -16.64
CA LEU A 151 -11.68 -7.20 -16.16
C LEU A 151 -13.21 -7.05 -16.08
N GLU A 152 -13.93 -7.61 -17.04
CA GLU A 152 -15.39 -7.52 -17.13
C GLU A 152 -16.11 -8.55 -16.23
N SER A 153 -15.42 -9.60 -15.77
CA SER A 153 -16.04 -10.73 -15.06
C SER A 153 -16.80 -10.36 -13.77
N GLN A 154 -16.40 -9.27 -13.13
CA GLN A 154 -17.01 -8.75 -11.90
C GLN A 154 -17.98 -7.57 -12.17
N LEU A 155 -18.25 -7.27 -13.45
CA LEU A 155 -19.07 -6.15 -13.85
C LEU A 155 -20.40 -6.63 -14.41
N GLU A 156 -21.47 -5.93 -14.06
CA GLU A 156 -22.80 -6.10 -14.63
C GLU A 156 -23.17 -4.91 -15.52
N LYS A 157 -23.90 -5.19 -16.55
CA LYS A 157 -24.51 -4.13 -17.37
C LYS A 157 -25.65 -3.46 -16.60
N LYS A 158 -25.54 -2.17 -16.34
CA LYS A 158 -26.56 -1.39 -15.62
C LYS A 158 -27.56 -0.73 -16.59
N ALA A 159 -27.12 0.25 -17.36
CA ALA A 159 -27.98 0.94 -18.32
C ALA A 159 -27.18 1.31 -19.57
N GLY A 160 -27.77 1.09 -20.75
CA GLY A 160 -27.14 1.44 -22.02
C GLY A 160 -25.78 0.76 -22.22
N LYS A 161 -24.71 1.54 -22.24
CA LYS A 161 -23.30 1.09 -22.35
C LYS A 161 -22.53 1.16 -21.04
N THR A 162 -23.21 1.38 -19.92
CA THR A 162 -22.57 1.50 -18.61
C THR A 162 -22.49 0.15 -17.92
N TYR A 163 -21.29 -0.18 -17.42
CA TYR A 163 -21.03 -1.37 -16.62
C TYR A 163 -20.57 -0.91 -15.24
N ALA A 164 -20.94 -1.66 -14.20
CA ALA A 164 -20.54 -1.40 -12.83
C ALA A 164 -20.50 -2.71 -12.03
N PRO A 165 -19.78 -2.77 -10.93
CA PRO A 165 -19.80 -3.91 -10.03
C PRO A 165 -21.19 -4.22 -9.50
N LEU A 166 -21.38 -5.44 -9.00
CA LEU A 166 -22.61 -5.87 -8.36
C LEU A 166 -22.93 -4.94 -7.18
N GLY A 167 -24.19 -4.56 -7.02
CA GLY A 167 -24.62 -3.70 -5.92
C GLY A 167 -24.10 -2.27 -6.02
N LYS A 168 -23.72 -1.69 -4.87
CA LYS A 168 -23.17 -0.33 -4.75
C LYS A 168 -21.66 -0.34 -4.45
N TYR A 169 -21.01 -1.46 -4.62
CA TYR A 169 -19.62 -1.65 -4.29
C TYR A 169 -18.68 -0.97 -5.32
N LYS A 170 -17.49 -0.58 -4.85
CA LYS A 170 -16.36 -0.19 -5.70
C LYS A 170 -15.46 -1.40 -5.92
N LEU A 171 -15.09 -1.68 -7.16
CA LEU A 171 -14.21 -2.79 -7.50
C LEU A 171 -12.74 -2.36 -7.46
N LEU A 172 -11.95 -3.02 -6.62
CA LEU A 172 -10.51 -2.90 -6.56
C LEU A 172 -9.88 -4.04 -7.36
N GLN A 173 -9.30 -3.70 -8.51
CA GLN A 173 -8.61 -4.68 -9.36
C GLN A 173 -7.11 -4.60 -9.09
N PHE A 174 -6.54 -5.69 -8.61
CA PHE A 174 -5.11 -5.84 -8.42
C PHE A 174 -4.52 -6.65 -9.57
N ILE A 175 -3.65 -6.03 -10.34
CA ILE A 175 -2.90 -6.70 -11.40
C ILE A 175 -1.52 -7.03 -10.87
N ASP A 176 -1.23 -8.32 -10.73
CA ASP A 176 0.09 -8.81 -10.30
C ASP A 176 0.93 -9.17 -11.54
N ASP A 177 2.25 -9.04 -11.38
CA ASP A 177 3.24 -9.36 -12.42
C ASP A 177 3.01 -8.66 -13.77
N LEU A 178 2.60 -7.37 -13.72
CA LEU A 178 2.29 -6.56 -14.91
C LEU A 178 3.42 -6.51 -15.96
N ASN A 179 4.65 -6.77 -15.56
CA ASN A 179 5.83 -6.78 -16.42
C ASN A 179 6.15 -8.14 -17.04
N MET A 180 5.35 -9.17 -16.79
CA MET A 180 5.54 -10.47 -17.42
C MET A 180 5.22 -10.40 -18.91
N PRO A 181 6.10 -10.97 -19.78
CA PRO A 181 5.90 -11.00 -21.23
C PRO A 181 4.76 -11.94 -21.60
#